data_6940e01ed125336203a93d3d9b2dbfd7
#
_entry.id   6940e01ed125336203a93d3d9b2dbfd7
#
_cell.length_a   1.000
_cell.length_b   1.000
_cell.length_c   1.000
_cell.angle_alpha   90.00
_cell.angle_beta   90.00
_cell.angle_gamma   90.00
#
_symmetry.space_group_name_H-M   'P 1'
#
loop_
_entity.id
_entity.type
_entity.pdbx_description
1 polymer ?
#
loop_
_entity_poly.entity_id
_entity_poly.type
_entity_poly.pdbx_seq_one_letter_code
_entity_poly.pdbx_strand_id
1 'polypeptide(L)'
;MKTNRQKTISKIKDVQFRNRSVYGNPSYYITFDNEKGEEITGYTAPNAVCAYGINNPYLKEFAYIEYHATKGGKVIIDNIFGKSTYEKLITK
;
A
#
# COMPACT_ATOMS: atom_id res chain seq x y z
N MET A 1 -5.81 -4.31 21.01
CA MET A 1 -5.31 -2.95 20.80
C MET A 1 -5.52 -2.54 19.36
N LYS A 2 -6.02 -1.34 19.14
CA LYS A 2 -6.29 -0.87 17.80
C LYS A 2 -5.03 -0.29 17.16
N THR A 3 -4.72 -0.76 15.97
CA THR A 3 -3.67 -0.17 15.15
C THR A 3 -4.25 1.05 14.44
N ASN A 4 -3.59 2.20 14.55
CA ASN A 4 -4.04 3.41 13.86
C ASN A 4 -3.66 3.28 12.38
N ARG A 5 -4.63 2.82 11.61
CA ARG A 5 -4.44 2.70 10.16
C ARG A 5 -4.66 4.06 9.52
N GLN A 6 -3.71 4.48 8.72
CA GLN A 6 -3.76 5.72 7.98
C GLN A 6 -4.18 5.45 6.55
N LYS A 7 -4.79 6.45 5.91
CA LYS A 7 -5.32 6.32 4.55
C LYS A 7 -4.90 7.53 3.75
N THR A 8 -4.45 7.30 2.53
CA THR A 8 -4.06 8.38 1.65
C THR A 8 -4.48 8.08 0.22
N ILE A 9 -4.88 9.12 -0.50
CA ILE A 9 -5.08 9.03 -1.93
C ILE A 9 -3.80 9.55 -2.57
N SER A 10 -3.15 8.68 -3.32
CA SER A 10 -1.84 8.97 -3.87
C SER A 10 -1.69 8.26 -5.21
N LYS A 11 -0.46 8.02 -5.57
CA LYS A 11 -0.10 7.19 -6.71
C LYS A 11 1.16 6.43 -6.32
N ILE A 12 1.34 5.27 -6.92
CA ILE A 12 2.54 4.47 -6.68
C ILE A 12 3.66 5.05 -7.53
N LYS A 13 4.72 5.52 -6.89
CA LYS A 13 5.86 6.14 -7.56
C LYS A 13 6.94 5.14 -7.91
N ASP A 14 7.14 4.14 -7.05
CA ASP A 14 8.17 3.14 -7.27
C ASP A 14 7.77 1.84 -6.59
N VAL A 15 8.17 0.72 -7.18
CA VAL A 15 7.91 -0.62 -6.66
C VAL A 15 9.19 -1.42 -6.77
N GLN A 16 9.66 -1.96 -5.64
CA GLN A 16 10.85 -2.80 -5.62
C GLN A 16 10.53 -4.11 -4.90
N PHE A 17 10.96 -5.21 -5.48
CA PHE A 17 10.76 -6.51 -4.86
C PHE A 17 11.55 -6.57 -3.55
N ARG A 18 10.88 -7.03 -2.50
CA ARG A 18 11.51 -7.17 -1.18
C ARG A 18 11.93 -8.62 -0.91
N ASN A 19 10.95 -9.51 -0.82
CA ASN A 19 11.21 -10.93 -0.61
C ASN A 19 9.91 -11.71 -0.78
N ARG A 20 10.01 -13.03 -0.58
CA ARG A 20 8.84 -13.89 -0.49
C ARG A 20 8.72 -14.42 0.92
N SER A 21 7.48 -14.59 1.38
CA SER A 21 7.23 -15.21 2.69
C SER A 21 7.58 -16.69 2.63
N VAL A 22 7.54 -17.35 3.79
CA VAL A 22 7.74 -18.80 3.89
C VAL A 22 6.80 -19.56 2.94
N TYR A 23 5.61 -19.02 2.72
CA TYR A 23 4.60 -19.64 1.85
C TYR A 23 4.70 -19.19 0.40
N GLY A 24 5.73 -18.44 0.04
CA GLY A 24 5.94 -17.98 -1.33
C GLY A 24 5.19 -16.73 -1.73
N ASN A 25 4.51 -16.08 -0.81
CA ASN A 25 3.78 -14.85 -1.11
C ASN A 25 4.77 -13.67 -1.26
N PRO A 26 4.64 -12.88 -2.34
CA PRO A 26 5.59 -11.79 -2.58
C PRO A 26 5.35 -10.62 -1.65
N SER A 27 6.42 -9.87 -1.38
CA SER A 27 6.36 -8.61 -0.65
C SER A 27 7.18 -7.59 -1.42
N TYR A 28 6.70 -6.34 -1.42
CA TYR A 28 7.33 -5.27 -2.19
C TYR A 28 7.53 -4.04 -1.33
N TYR A 29 8.59 -3.28 -1.62
CA TYR A 29 8.73 -1.91 -1.15
C TYR A 29 7.99 -1.00 -2.11
N ILE A 30 7.18 -0.10 -1.58
CA ILE A 30 6.36 0.80 -2.38
C ILE A 30 6.57 2.22 -1.91
N THR A 31 6.88 3.12 -2.85
CA THR A 31 7.06 4.53 -2.57
C THR A 31 5.81 5.29 -3.02
N PHE A 32 5.28 6.13 -2.13
CA PHE A 32 4.08 6.90 -2.39
C PHE A 32 4.08 8.15 -1.52
N ASP A 33 3.15 9.07 -1.79
CA ASP A 33 2.99 10.26 -0.96
C ASP A 33 1.96 9.99 0.15
N ASN A 34 2.27 10.39 1.36
CA ASN A 34 1.32 10.29 2.46
C ASN A 34 0.29 11.43 2.39
N GLU A 35 -0.63 11.48 3.35
CA GLU A 35 -1.70 12.46 3.36
C GLU A 35 -1.20 13.89 3.54
N LYS A 36 0.04 14.08 3.95
CA LYS A 36 0.68 15.40 4.09
C LYS A 36 1.47 15.80 2.85
N GLY A 37 1.49 14.94 1.83
CA GLY A 37 2.28 15.18 0.63
C GLY A 37 3.75 14.80 0.75
N GLU A 38 4.12 14.12 1.80
CA GLU A 38 5.51 13.68 2.00
C GLU A 38 5.72 12.31 1.35
N GLU A 39 6.84 12.17 0.64
CA GLU A 39 7.17 10.89 0.01
C GLU A 39 7.69 9.92 1.05
N ILE A 40 7.05 8.76 1.15
CA ILE A 40 7.45 7.72 2.09
C ILE A 40 7.54 6.39 1.37
N THR A 41 8.31 5.47 1.93
CA THR A 41 8.44 4.11 1.41
C THR A 41 8.01 3.13 2.49
N GLY A 42 7.06 2.26 2.14
CA GLY A 42 6.62 1.19 3.02
C GLY A 42 6.77 -0.14 2.33
N TYR A 43 6.39 -1.21 3.01
CA TYR A 43 6.38 -2.54 2.38
C TYR A 43 5.04 -3.21 2.62
N THR A 44 4.66 -4.09 1.70
CA THR A 44 3.39 -4.79 1.81
C THR A 44 3.43 -5.77 2.99
N ALA A 45 2.32 -5.82 3.73
CA ALA A 45 2.20 -6.75 4.85
C ALA A 45 2.33 -8.20 4.35
N PRO A 46 2.81 -9.12 5.18
CA PRO A 46 2.83 -10.52 4.81
C PRO A 46 1.44 -10.98 4.41
N ASN A 47 1.34 -11.70 3.30
CA ASN A 47 0.08 -12.21 2.77
C ASN A 47 -0.92 -11.12 2.36
N ALA A 48 -0.45 -9.90 2.14
CA ALA A 48 -1.33 -8.82 1.70
C ALA A 48 -1.80 -9.10 0.27
N VAL A 49 -3.11 -9.06 0.08
CA VAL A 49 -3.71 -9.29 -1.24
C VAL A 49 -3.24 -8.25 -2.25
N CYS A 50 -3.01 -7.02 -1.81
CA CYS A 50 -2.56 -5.94 -2.68
C CYS A 50 -1.24 -6.24 -3.39
N ALA A 51 -0.40 -7.12 -2.82
CA ALA A 51 0.87 -7.46 -3.43
C ALA A 51 0.70 -8.15 -4.79
N TYR A 52 -0.42 -8.81 -5.01
CA TYR A 52 -0.64 -9.51 -6.27
C TYR A 52 -1.04 -8.58 -7.40
N GLY A 53 -1.58 -7.41 -7.08
CA GLY A 53 -1.98 -6.44 -8.09
C GLY A 53 -1.06 -5.25 -8.24
N ILE A 54 0.13 -5.33 -7.64
CA ILE A 54 0.99 -4.16 -7.52
C ILE A 54 1.54 -3.67 -8.85
N ASN A 55 1.57 -4.52 -9.87
CA ASN A 55 2.08 -4.16 -11.19
C ASN A 55 1.00 -3.55 -12.11
N ASN A 56 -0.20 -3.35 -11.59
CA ASN A 56 -1.27 -2.71 -12.34
C ASN A 56 -0.85 -1.26 -12.68
N PRO A 57 -0.72 -0.92 -13.99
CA PRO A 57 -0.24 0.41 -14.37
C PRO A 57 -1.15 1.55 -13.93
N TYR A 58 -2.42 1.30 -13.70
CA TYR A 58 -3.35 2.34 -13.25
C TYR A 58 -3.04 2.84 -11.85
N LEU A 59 -2.31 2.04 -11.04
CA LEU A 59 -1.90 2.46 -9.70
C LEU A 59 -0.87 3.59 -9.75
N LYS A 60 -0.19 3.77 -10.86
CA LYS A 60 0.74 4.89 -11.05
C LYS A 60 0.01 6.21 -11.25
N GLU A 61 -1.27 6.14 -11.56
CA GLU A 61 -2.11 7.32 -11.74
C GLU A 61 -2.98 7.60 -10.53
N PHE A 62 -3.45 6.53 -9.87
CA PHE A 62 -4.32 6.65 -8.70
C PHE A 62 -4.16 5.41 -7.83
N ALA A 63 -3.88 5.60 -6.55
CA ALA A 63 -3.85 4.53 -5.57
C ALA A 63 -4.40 5.04 -4.25
N TYR A 64 -5.40 4.34 -3.72
CA TYR A 64 -5.90 4.59 -2.38
C TYR A 64 -5.18 3.59 -1.46
N ILE A 65 -4.34 4.10 -0.57
CA ILE A 65 -3.42 3.29 0.20
C ILE A 65 -3.78 3.35 1.68
N GLU A 66 -3.96 2.17 2.28
CA GLU A 66 -4.13 2.04 3.73
C GLU A 66 -2.85 1.46 4.30
N TYR A 67 -2.30 2.13 5.29
CA TYR A 67 -1.03 1.74 5.88
C TYR A 67 -1.00 2.09 7.35
N HIS A 68 -0.02 1.55 8.07
CA HIS A 68 0.20 1.92 9.47
C HIS A 68 1.70 1.93 9.76
N ALA A 69 2.09 2.71 10.76
CA ALA A 69 3.47 2.75 11.23
C ALA A 69 3.62 1.86 12.45
N THR A 70 4.72 1.11 12.51
CA THR A 70 5.05 0.29 13.66
C THR A 70 5.77 1.13 14.72
N LYS A 71 5.98 0.56 15.90
CA LYS A 71 6.71 1.23 16.97
C LYS A 71 8.14 1.56 16.56
N GLY A 72 8.72 0.76 15.66
CA GLY A 72 10.07 1.01 15.15
C GLY A 72 10.14 2.02 14.03
N GLY A 73 9.01 2.64 13.67
CA GLY A 73 8.97 3.64 12.61
C GLY A 73 8.87 3.06 11.21
N LYS A 74 8.64 1.76 11.09
CA LYS A 74 8.46 1.14 9.77
C LYS A 74 7.03 1.37 9.28
N VAL A 75 6.89 1.56 7.97
CA VAL A 75 5.58 1.73 7.34
C VAL A 75 5.17 0.40 6.71
N ILE A 76 4.02 -0.12 7.13
CA ILE A 76 3.47 -1.37 6.60
C ILE A 76 2.21 -1.04 5.82
N ILE A 77 2.18 -1.47 4.56
CA ILE A 77 1.04 -1.22 3.68
C ILE A 77 0.06 -2.38 3.82
N ASP A 78 -1.16 -2.05 4.25
CA ASP A 78 -2.19 -3.05 4.50
C ASP A 78 -3.04 -3.31 3.26
N ASN A 79 -3.42 -2.26 2.55
CA ASN A 79 -4.26 -2.37 1.37
C ASN A 79 -3.90 -1.30 0.35
N ILE A 80 -4.05 -1.65 -0.93
CA ILE A 80 -3.93 -0.70 -2.04
C ILE A 80 -5.13 -0.95 -2.96
N PHE A 81 -5.89 0.10 -3.22
CA PHE A 81 -7.06 0.01 -4.09
C PHE A 81 -6.89 0.93 -5.29
N GLY A 82 -7.26 0.43 -6.46
CA GLY A 82 -7.32 1.26 -7.65
C GLY A 82 -8.55 2.17 -7.62
N LYS A 83 -8.64 3.05 -8.61
CA LYS A 83 -9.70 4.07 -8.66
C LYS A 83 -11.10 3.44 -8.67
N SER A 84 -11.34 2.43 -9.49
CA SER A 84 -12.67 1.84 -9.58
C SER A 84 -13.09 1.16 -8.27
N THR A 85 -12.17 0.48 -7.61
CA THR A 85 -12.46 -0.13 -6.32
C THR A 85 -12.72 0.93 -5.26
N TYR A 86 -11.92 2.00 -5.27
CA TYR A 86 -12.10 3.10 -4.34
C TYR A 86 -13.49 3.74 -4.51
N GLU A 87 -13.91 3.97 -5.75
CA GLU A 87 -15.23 4.54 -6.02
C GLU A 87 -16.34 3.66 -5.48
N LYS A 88 -16.20 2.35 -5.55
CA LYS A 88 -17.19 1.42 -4.99
C LYS A 88 -17.24 1.52 -3.47
N LEU A 89 -16.11 1.77 -2.82
CA LEU A 89 -16.06 1.87 -1.37
C LEU A 89 -16.76 3.13 -0.87
N ILE A 90 -16.68 4.22 -1.59
CA ILE A 90 -17.25 5.51 -1.16
C ILE A 90 -18.70 5.69 -1.57
N THR A 91 -19.21 4.88 -2.49
CA THR A 91 -20.60 5.00 -2.99
C THR A 91 -21.60 4.09 -2.28
N LYS A 92 -21.20 3.46 -1.22
CA LYS A 92 -22.12 2.64 -0.43
C LYS A 92 -23.11 3.47 0.36
#